data_e8fa24160cd97e1bb50faab7cbf4f2fd
#
_entry.id   e8fa24160cd97e1bb50faab7cbf4f2fd
#
_cell.length_a   1.000
_cell.length_b   1.000
_cell.length_c   1.000
_cell.angle_alpha   90.00
_cell.angle_beta   90.00
_cell.angle_gamma   90.00
#
_symmetry.space_group_name_H-M   'P 1'
#
loop_
_entity.id
_entity.type
_entity.pdbx_description
1 polymer ?
#
loop_
_entity_poly.entity_id
_entity_poly.type
_entity_poly.pdbx_seq_one_letter_code
_entity_poly.pdbx_strand_id
1 'polypeptide(L)'
;ILEIYRLNDKLAFRQIIWFCIGIIAFWLIYLVLKYIKIWSKMYYFYAAISYLLFIATFLFGKRINGAKNWIRLGSNFAFQPSELIKIAFVFLIAAYYKNRDKFEKDIFKKYSLHFFFYTFLGFLFLQKDLGTVLVFSGVFMFAQYMYEPHRKYMFINLLVLSFGAVLGYILFTHVKVRVKIWLDPFKYADGMGYQ
;
A
#
# COMPACT_ATOMS: atom_id res chain seq x y z
N ILE A 1 -13.92 18.23 1.46
CA ILE A 1 -14.69 18.87 0.38
C ILE A 1 -14.96 20.33 0.72
N LEU A 2 -15.43 20.67 1.92
CA LEU A 2 -15.71 22.06 2.32
C LEU A 2 -14.48 22.97 2.22
N GLU A 3 -13.30 22.53 2.68
CA GLU A 3 -12.07 23.32 2.57
C GLU A 3 -11.62 23.49 1.11
N ILE A 4 -11.83 22.47 0.27
CA ILE A 4 -11.50 22.57 -1.17
C ILE A 4 -12.47 23.54 -1.85
N TYR A 5 -13.74 23.54 -1.48
CA TYR A 5 -14.74 24.48 -2.00
C TYR A 5 -14.37 25.94 -1.69
N ARG A 6 -13.90 26.19 -0.47
CA ARG A 6 -13.42 27.52 -0.06
C ARG A 6 -12.26 28.04 -0.92
N LEU A 7 -11.38 27.12 -1.39
CA LEU A 7 -10.20 27.46 -2.16
C LEU A 7 -10.48 27.48 -3.67
N ASN A 8 -11.28 26.54 -4.18
CA ASN A 8 -11.57 26.41 -5.62
C ASN A 8 -12.81 25.54 -5.87
N ASP A 9 -13.90 26.18 -6.33
CA ASP A 9 -15.18 25.56 -6.61
C ASP A 9 -15.11 24.42 -7.63
N LYS A 10 -14.30 24.60 -8.70
CA LYS A 10 -14.16 23.58 -9.76
C LYS A 10 -13.48 22.31 -9.24
N LEU A 11 -12.49 22.45 -8.36
CA LEU A 11 -11.83 21.30 -7.75
C LEU A 11 -12.76 20.58 -6.76
N ALA A 12 -13.53 21.34 -5.99
CA ALA A 12 -14.53 20.78 -5.08
C ALA A 12 -15.59 19.95 -5.82
N PHE A 13 -16.12 20.47 -6.92
CA PHE A 13 -17.10 19.76 -7.74
C PHE A 13 -16.51 18.45 -8.33
N ARG A 14 -15.30 18.48 -8.85
CA ARG A 14 -14.60 17.25 -9.29
C ARG A 14 -14.45 16.24 -8.15
N GLN A 15 -14.13 16.70 -6.96
CA GLN A 15 -13.98 15.83 -5.78
C GLN A 15 -15.32 15.17 -5.40
N ILE A 16 -16.43 15.88 -5.49
CA ILE A 16 -17.77 15.32 -5.24
C ILE A 16 -18.08 14.21 -6.26
N ILE A 17 -17.80 14.46 -7.55
CA ILE A 17 -18.01 13.43 -8.59
C ILE A 17 -17.20 12.17 -8.28
N TRP A 18 -15.90 12.30 -7.97
CA TRP A 18 -15.07 11.16 -7.62
C TRP A 18 -15.54 10.43 -6.37
N PHE A 19 -16.04 11.16 -5.39
CA PHE A 19 -16.63 10.58 -4.18
C PHE A 19 -17.89 9.76 -4.50
N CYS A 20 -18.80 10.26 -5.31
CA CYS A 20 -19.98 9.52 -5.75
C CYS A 20 -19.60 8.27 -6.56
N ILE A 21 -18.64 8.38 -7.50
CA ILE A 21 -18.12 7.23 -8.25
C ILE A 21 -17.55 6.19 -7.29
N GLY A 22 -16.80 6.62 -6.27
CA GLY A 22 -16.23 5.74 -5.25
C GLY A 22 -17.29 4.97 -4.45
N ILE A 23 -18.38 5.62 -4.07
CA ILE A 23 -19.50 4.96 -3.38
C ILE A 23 -20.15 3.90 -4.29
N ILE A 24 -20.41 4.24 -5.54
CA ILE A 24 -21.00 3.31 -6.51
C ILE A 24 -20.07 2.11 -6.72
N ALA A 25 -18.77 2.35 -6.92
CA ALA A 25 -17.78 1.30 -7.06
C ALA A 25 -17.69 0.41 -5.82
N PHE A 26 -17.77 0.98 -4.61
CA PHE A 26 -17.79 0.22 -3.36
C PHE A 26 -18.97 -0.75 -3.32
N TRP A 27 -20.19 -0.28 -3.64
CA TRP A 27 -21.37 -1.13 -3.64
C TRP A 27 -21.29 -2.23 -4.71
N LEU A 28 -20.82 -1.91 -5.91
CA LEU A 28 -20.64 -2.89 -6.98
C LEU A 28 -19.65 -3.99 -6.56
N ILE A 29 -18.48 -3.61 -6.02
CA ILE A 29 -17.47 -4.55 -5.54
C ILE A 29 -18.04 -5.41 -4.40
N TYR A 30 -18.77 -4.81 -3.45
CA TYR A 30 -19.42 -5.54 -2.36
C TYR A 30 -20.37 -6.62 -2.90
N LEU A 31 -21.22 -6.28 -3.87
CA LEU A 31 -22.15 -7.23 -4.48
C LEU A 31 -21.41 -8.34 -5.21
N VAL A 32 -20.38 -8.01 -6.00
CA VAL A 32 -19.55 -8.98 -6.71
C VAL A 32 -18.91 -9.96 -5.71
N LEU A 33 -18.31 -9.48 -4.65
CA LEU A 33 -17.66 -10.31 -3.63
C LEU A 33 -18.64 -11.19 -2.84
N LYS A 34 -19.87 -10.70 -2.64
CA LYS A 34 -20.92 -11.46 -1.96
C LYS A 34 -21.37 -12.68 -2.76
N TYR A 35 -21.49 -12.53 -4.08
CA TYR A 35 -22.03 -13.59 -4.95
C TYR A 35 -20.94 -14.44 -5.61
N ILE A 36 -19.78 -13.88 -5.92
CA ILE A 36 -18.67 -14.58 -6.57
C ILE A 36 -17.69 -15.08 -5.52
N LYS A 37 -17.67 -16.40 -5.27
CA LYS A 37 -16.82 -17.01 -4.23
C LYS A 37 -15.44 -17.50 -4.75
N ILE A 38 -15.13 -17.24 -6.04
CA ILE A 38 -13.89 -17.73 -6.65
C ILE A 38 -12.63 -17.01 -6.12
N TRP A 39 -12.80 -15.79 -5.61
CA TRP A 39 -11.70 -14.93 -5.15
C TRP A 39 -10.76 -15.62 -4.13
N SER A 40 -11.30 -16.46 -3.26
CA SER A 40 -10.46 -17.16 -2.27
C SER A 40 -9.54 -18.24 -2.87
N LYS A 41 -9.81 -18.69 -4.11
CA LYS A 41 -8.99 -19.67 -4.83
C LYS A 41 -7.84 -19.02 -5.59
N MET A 42 -7.86 -17.70 -5.77
CA MET A 42 -6.95 -16.94 -6.61
C MET A 42 -5.71 -16.41 -5.86
N TYR A 43 -5.31 -17.04 -4.74
CA TYR A 43 -4.20 -16.61 -3.89
C TYR A 43 -2.92 -16.30 -4.68
N TYR A 44 -2.43 -17.25 -5.46
CA TYR A 44 -1.20 -17.06 -6.25
C TYR A 44 -1.36 -16.09 -7.41
N PHE A 45 -2.58 -15.93 -7.93
CA PHE A 45 -2.88 -14.92 -8.95
C PHE A 45 -2.68 -13.50 -8.41
N TYR A 46 -3.14 -13.21 -7.18
CA TYR A 46 -2.92 -11.91 -6.55
C TYR A 46 -1.44 -11.63 -6.28
N ALA A 47 -0.67 -12.65 -5.90
CA ALA A 47 0.77 -12.52 -5.78
C ALA A 47 1.43 -12.23 -7.13
N ALA A 48 1.09 -13.00 -8.17
CA ALA A 48 1.66 -12.85 -9.51
C ALA A 48 1.38 -11.47 -10.10
N ILE A 49 0.13 -10.98 -10.04
CA ILE A 49 -0.21 -9.66 -10.56
C ILE A 49 0.50 -8.54 -9.79
N SER A 50 0.68 -8.71 -8.47
CA SER A 50 1.44 -7.75 -7.67
C SER A 50 2.91 -7.68 -8.09
N TYR A 51 3.56 -8.82 -8.33
CA TYR A 51 4.93 -8.84 -8.85
C TYR A 51 5.05 -8.25 -10.24
N LEU A 52 4.12 -8.55 -11.14
CA LEU A 52 4.08 -7.95 -12.47
C LEU A 52 3.98 -6.42 -12.41
N LEU A 53 3.12 -5.90 -11.53
CA LEU A 53 2.97 -4.45 -11.32
C LEU A 53 4.23 -3.83 -10.68
N PHE A 54 4.90 -4.50 -9.75
CA PHE A 54 6.18 -4.03 -9.21
C PHE A 54 7.25 -3.99 -10.31
N ILE A 55 7.39 -5.06 -11.10
CA ILE A 55 8.36 -5.11 -12.21
C ILE A 55 8.04 -4.01 -13.24
N ALA A 56 6.78 -3.84 -13.62
CA ALA A 56 6.37 -2.75 -14.51
C ALA A 56 6.75 -1.37 -13.95
N THR A 57 6.61 -1.17 -12.63
CA THR A 57 7.02 0.09 -11.99
C THR A 57 8.54 0.28 -12.04
N PHE A 58 9.33 -0.78 -11.87
CA PHE A 58 10.78 -0.69 -12.00
C PHE A 58 11.23 -0.35 -13.43
N LEU A 59 10.58 -0.93 -14.44
CA LEU A 59 10.92 -0.72 -15.84
C LEU A 59 10.47 0.65 -16.35
N PHE A 60 9.20 0.99 -16.12
CA PHE A 60 8.53 2.15 -16.73
C PHE A 60 8.28 3.32 -15.78
N GLY A 61 8.57 3.16 -14.48
CA GLY A 61 8.29 4.18 -13.47
C GLY A 61 9.16 5.44 -13.62
N LYS A 62 8.53 6.60 -13.44
CA LYS A 62 9.20 7.90 -13.35
C LYS A 62 9.35 8.32 -11.89
N ARG A 63 10.41 9.06 -11.59
CA ARG A 63 10.65 9.61 -10.26
C ARG A 63 9.79 10.87 -10.06
N ILE A 64 8.97 10.87 -9.01
CA ILE A 64 8.19 12.03 -8.58
C ILE A 64 8.42 12.17 -7.07
N ASN A 65 8.80 13.36 -6.61
CA ASN A 65 9.08 13.66 -5.20
C ASN A 65 10.08 12.68 -4.52
N GLY A 66 11.07 12.21 -5.30
CA GLY A 66 12.13 11.31 -4.81
C GLY A 66 11.82 9.81 -4.87
N ALA A 67 10.55 9.41 -5.09
CA ALA A 67 10.13 8.01 -5.23
C ALA A 67 9.91 7.63 -6.71
N LYS A 68 10.30 6.39 -7.10
CA LYS A 68 10.08 5.85 -8.45
C LYS A 68 8.85 4.95 -8.43
N ASN A 69 7.65 5.54 -8.37
CA ASN A 69 6.41 4.80 -8.15
C ASN A 69 5.24 5.21 -9.08
N TRP A 70 5.48 6.10 -10.06
CA TRP A 70 4.46 6.54 -11.01
C TRP A 70 4.76 6.11 -12.43
N ILE A 71 3.78 5.53 -13.12
CA ILE A 71 3.83 5.25 -14.56
C ILE A 71 2.99 6.31 -15.28
N ARG A 72 3.59 7.02 -16.24
CA ARG A 72 2.87 7.98 -17.09
C ARG A 72 2.46 7.31 -18.39
N LEU A 73 1.16 7.35 -18.69
CA LEU A 73 0.56 6.91 -19.94
C LEU A 73 0.15 8.16 -20.74
N GLY A 74 1.07 8.62 -21.60
CA GLY A 74 0.89 9.88 -22.35
C GLY A 74 1.16 11.13 -21.52
N SER A 75 0.63 12.29 -21.98
CA SER A 75 0.86 13.59 -21.36
C SER A 75 0.00 13.86 -20.12
N ASN A 76 -1.22 13.30 -20.06
CA ASN A 76 -2.24 13.71 -19.09
C ASN A 76 -2.62 12.64 -18.06
N PHE A 77 -2.17 11.40 -18.23
CA PHE A 77 -2.53 10.33 -17.32
C PHE A 77 -1.30 9.76 -16.62
N ALA A 78 -1.30 9.85 -15.29
CA ALA A 78 -0.31 9.23 -14.43
C ALA A 78 -1.00 8.23 -13.50
N PHE A 79 -0.44 7.03 -13.37
CA PHE A 79 -0.96 5.92 -12.60
C PHE A 79 0.10 5.41 -11.65
N GLN A 80 -0.30 5.14 -10.42
CA GLN A 80 0.57 4.55 -9.40
C GLN A 80 0.21 3.07 -9.20
N PRO A 81 1.02 2.12 -9.70
CA PRO A 81 0.70 0.68 -9.60
C PRO A 81 0.53 0.18 -8.18
N SER A 82 1.22 0.77 -7.19
CA SER A 82 1.09 0.39 -5.77
C SER A 82 -0.34 0.59 -5.23
N GLU A 83 -1.17 1.44 -5.85
CA GLU A 83 -2.59 1.56 -5.48
C GLU A 83 -3.37 0.27 -5.80
N LEU A 84 -3.13 -0.33 -6.96
CA LEU A 84 -3.72 -1.63 -7.31
C LEU A 84 -3.11 -2.78 -6.51
N ILE A 85 -1.80 -2.72 -6.24
CA ILE A 85 -1.13 -3.74 -5.44
C ILE A 85 -1.71 -3.77 -4.03
N LYS A 86 -2.08 -2.63 -3.43
CA LYS A 86 -2.77 -2.59 -2.12
C LYS A 86 -4.06 -3.42 -2.14
N ILE A 87 -4.87 -3.25 -3.19
CA ILE A 87 -6.11 -4.01 -3.35
C ILE A 87 -5.81 -5.51 -3.50
N ALA A 88 -4.87 -5.86 -4.39
CA ALA A 88 -4.45 -7.25 -4.59
C ALA A 88 -3.89 -7.87 -3.29
N PHE A 89 -3.16 -7.10 -2.49
CA PHE A 89 -2.61 -7.54 -1.20
C PHE A 89 -3.71 -7.84 -0.17
N VAL A 90 -4.76 -7.02 -0.09
CA VAL A 90 -5.91 -7.30 0.78
C VAL A 90 -6.58 -8.62 0.37
N PHE A 91 -6.77 -8.85 -0.94
CA PHE A 91 -7.30 -10.12 -1.42
C PHE A 91 -6.37 -11.30 -1.17
N LEU A 92 -5.07 -11.11 -1.29
CA LEU A 92 -4.06 -12.12 -0.97
C LEU A 92 -4.17 -12.54 0.50
N ILE A 93 -4.22 -11.60 1.43
CA ILE A 93 -4.39 -11.84 2.86
C ILE A 93 -5.70 -12.60 3.13
N ALA A 94 -6.82 -12.11 2.58
CA ALA A 94 -8.12 -12.72 2.77
C ALA A 94 -8.18 -14.16 2.21
N ALA A 95 -7.57 -14.39 1.03
CA ALA A 95 -7.49 -15.72 0.44
C ALA A 95 -6.62 -16.68 1.25
N TYR A 96 -5.51 -16.19 1.84
CA TYR A 96 -4.65 -16.97 2.72
C TYR A 96 -5.41 -17.44 3.96
N TYR A 97 -5.98 -16.52 4.74
CA TYR A 97 -6.68 -16.86 5.97
C TYR A 97 -7.93 -17.71 5.73
N LYS A 98 -8.61 -17.53 4.60
CA LYS A 98 -9.74 -18.38 4.18
C LYS A 98 -9.32 -19.83 3.92
N ASN A 99 -8.10 -20.06 3.43
CA ASN A 99 -7.58 -21.39 3.12
C ASN A 99 -6.52 -21.87 4.14
N ARG A 100 -6.45 -21.29 5.30
CA ARG A 100 -5.42 -21.51 6.31
C ARG A 100 -5.22 -22.99 6.63
N ASP A 101 -6.29 -23.74 6.89
CA ASP A 101 -6.21 -25.16 7.26
C ASP A 101 -5.53 -26.01 6.18
N LYS A 102 -5.65 -25.62 4.91
CA LYS A 102 -4.96 -26.27 3.80
C LYS A 102 -3.49 -25.86 3.72
N PHE A 103 -3.19 -24.61 4.06
CA PHE A 103 -1.84 -24.04 3.96
C PHE A 103 -0.96 -24.47 5.14
N GLU A 104 -1.53 -24.70 6.32
CA GLU A 104 -0.79 -25.17 7.50
C GLU A 104 -0.20 -26.57 7.34
N LYS A 105 -0.76 -27.40 6.42
CA LYS A 105 -0.26 -28.75 6.12
C LYS A 105 1.06 -28.76 5.34
N ASP A 106 1.43 -27.66 4.72
CA ASP A 106 2.63 -27.50 3.88
C ASP A 106 3.44 -26.33 4.42
N ILE A 107 4.69 -26.57 4.83
CA ILE A 107 5.54 -25.57 5.46
C ILE A 107 5.80 -24.37 4.53
N PHE A 108 5.94 -24.58 3.23
CA PHE A 108 6.13 -23.49 2.26
C PHE A 108 4.88 -22.63 2.12
N LYS A 109 3.70 -23.24 2.08
CA LYS A 109 2.43 -22.51 2.00
C LYS A 109 2.11 -21.78 3.30
N LYS A 110 2.46 -22.37 4.44
CA LYS A 110 2.27 -21.78 5.77
C LYS A 110 2.96 -20.41 5.88
N TYR A 111 4.19 -20.31 5.38
CA TYR A 111 4.95 -19.06 5.47
C TYR A 111 4.86 -18.21 4.20
N SER A 112 4.11 -18.63 3.17
CA SER A 112 4.03 -17.93 1.89
C SER A 112 3.51 -16.50 2.00
N LEU A 113 2.53 -16.24 2.89
CA LEU A 113 2.01 -14.90 3.10
C LEU A 113 3.07 -13.95 3.66
N HIS A 114 3.89 -14.41 4.62
CA HIS A 114 5.00 -13.63 5.17
C HIS A 114 6.07 -13.37 4.11
N PHE A 115 6.37 -14.39 3.30
CA PHE A 115 7.30 -14.25 2.17
C PHE A 115 6.84 -13.18 1.18
N PHE A 116 5.58 -13.19 0.75
CA PHE A 116 5.03 -12.16 -0.14
C PHE A 116 5.03 -10.79 0.51
N PHE A 117 4.65 -10.70 1.78
CA PHE A 117 4.67 -9.45 2.51
C PHE A 117 6.07 -8.83 2.53
N TYR A 118 7.09 -9.57 2.98
CA TYR A 118 8.46 -9.03 3.08
C TYR A 118 9.07 -8.71 1.71
N THR A 119 8.79 -9.50 0.68
CA THR A 119 9.25 -9.18 -0.67
C THR A 119 8.58 -7.91 -1.22
N PHE A 120 7.28 -7.69 -0.95
CA PHE A 120 6.58 -6.47 -1.33
C PHE A 120 7.16 -5.25 -0.59
N LEU A 121 7.44 -5.37 0.70
CA LEU A 121 8.14 -4.31 1.45
C LEU A 121 9.51 -4.01 0.85
N GLY A 122 10.27 -5.03 0.47
CA GLY A 122 11.56 -4.86 -0.20
C GLY A 122 11.44 -4.07 -1.51
N PHE A 123 10.47 -4.40 -2.36
CA PHE A 123 10.20 -3.64 -3.60
C PHE A 123 9.83 -2.19 -3.31
N LEU A 124 8.93 -1.93 -2.37
CA LEU A 124 8.53 -0.58 -1.99
C LEU A 124 9.69 0.23 -1.39
N PHE A 125 10.55 -0.41 -0.60
CA PHE A 125 11.73 0.22 -0.05
C PHE A 125 12.72 0.62 -1.16
N LEU A 126 12.96 -0.25 -2.14
CA LEU A 126 13.79 0.06 -3.31
C LEU A 126 13.20 1.20 -4.16
N GLN A 127 11.87 1.31 -4.23
CA GLN A 127 11.17 2.43 -4.89
C GLN A 127 11.21 3.73 -4.07
N LYS A 128 11.70 3.68 -2.82
CA LYS A 128 11.71 4.78 -1.85
C LYS A 128 10.30 5.25 -1.46
N ASP A 129 9.31 4.36 -1.52
CA ASP A 129 7.91 4.65 -1.18
C ASP A 129 7.57 4.16 0.24
N LEU A 130 8.18 4.80 1.24
CA LEU A 130 7.99 4.43 2.66
C LEU A 130 6.56 4.71 3.16
N GLY A 131 5.83 5.64 2.54
CA GLY A 131 4.43 5.88 2.87
C GLY A 131 3.58 4.64 2.59
N THR A 132 3.76 4.05 1.40
CA THR A 132 3.08 2.79 1.03
C THR A 132 3.55 1.61 1.89
N VAL A 133 4.84 1.54 2.28
CA VAL A 133 5.34 0.53 3.24
C VAL A 133 4.54 0.57 4.54
N LEU A 134 4.30 1.75 5.11
CA LEU A 134 3.51 1.89 6.35
C LEU A 134 2.08 1.39 6.18
N VAL A 135 1.43 1.70 5.04
CA VAL A 135 0.06 1.22 4.75
C VAL A 135 0.01 -0.30 4.66
N PHE A 136 0.92 -0.92 3.89
CA PHE A 136 1.00 -2.40 3.77
C PHE A 136 1.22 -3.06 5.12
N SER A 137 2.11 -2.49 5.90
CA SER A 137 2.44 -2.99 7.23
C SER A 137 1.27 -2.86 8.20
N GLY A 138 0.57 -1.73 8.19
CA GLY A 138 -0.63 -1.53 9.00
C GLY A 138 -1.73 -2.53 8.67
N VAL A 139 -2.01 -2.74 7.38
CA VAL A 139 -3.00 -3.73 6.92
C VAL A 139 -2.60 -5.14 7.32
N PHE A 140 -1.32 -5.51 7.15
CA PHE A 140 -0.82 -6.84 7.49
C PHE A 140 -0.86 -7.10 8.99
N MET A 141 -0.39 -6.15 9.82
CA MET A 141 -0.43 -6.26 11.28
C MET A 141 -1.87 -6.34 11.81
N PHE A 142 -2.79 -5.56 11.24
CA PHE A 142 -4.20 -5.63 11.59
C PHE A 142 -4.79 -7.01 11.27
N ALA A 143 -4.50 -7.56 10.08
CA ALA A 143 -4.94 -8.90 9.71
C ALA A 143 -4.34 -9.97 10.63
N GLN A 144 -3.05 -9.87 10.99
CA GLN A 144 -2.43 -10.77 11.96
C GLN A 144 -3.08 -10.65 13.35
N TYR A 145 -3.39 -9.44 13.79
CA TYR A 145 -4.09 -9.23 15.05
C TYR A 145 -5.43 -9.97 15.09
N MET A 146 -6.19 -9.91 13.99
CA MET A 146 -7.52 -10.53 13.90
C MET A 146 -7.47 -12.06 13.72
N TYR A 147 -6.52 -12.58 12.93
CA TYR A 147 -6.58 -13.96 12.45
C TYR A 147 -5.42 -14.84 12.91
N GLU A 148 -4.30 -14.27 13.41
CA GLU A 148 -3.15 -15.06 13.85
C GLU A 148 -3.22 -15.38 15.34
N PRO A 149 -3.23 -16.68 15.75
CA PRO A 149 -3.29 -17.06 17.15
C PRO A 149 -2.00 -16.72 17.91
N HIS A 150 -0.87 -16.69 17.21
CA HIS A 150 0.43 -16.46 17.83
C HIS A 150 0.89 -15.01 17.71
N ARG A 151 0.73 -14.23 18.77
CA ARG A 151 1.13 -12.80 18.83
C ARG A 151 2.61 -12.54 18.55
N LYS A 152 3.48 -13.56 18.68
CA LYS A 152 4.92 -13.46 18.37
C LYS A 152 5.20 -12.94 16.95
N TYR A 153 4.39 -13.33 15.96
CA TYR A 153 4.57 -12.86 14.58
C TYR A 153 4.32 -11.37 14.44
N MET A 154 3.35 -10.83 15.18
CA MET A 154 3.09 -9.40 15.20
C MET A 154 4.27 -8.60 15.80
N PHE A 155 4.87 -9.10 16.89
CA PHE A 155 6.05 -8.47 17.49
C PHE A 155 7.27 -8.53 16.56
N ILE A 156 7.49 -9.66 15.88
CA ILE A 156 8.56 -9.78 14.89
C ILE A 156 8.36 -8.75 13.76
N ASN A 157 7.15 -8.61 13.24
CA ASN A 157 6.86 -7.62 12.21
C ASN A 157 7.07 -6.19 12.70
N LEU A 158 6.69 -5.88 13.92
CA LEU A 158 6.94 -4.56 14.52
C LEU A 158 8.44 -4.26 14.60
N LEU A 159 9.26 -5.23 15.01
CA LEU A 159 10.72 -5.08 15.04
C LEU A 159 11.30 -4.86 13.64
N VAL A 160 10.87 -5.65 12.64
CA VAL A 160 11.31 -5.49 11.25
C VAL A 160 10.95 -4.11 10.71
N LEU A 161 9.74 -3.64 11.00
CA LEU A 161 9.28 -2.30 10.59
C LEU A 161 10.07 -1.18 11.25
N SER A 162 10.32 -1.30 12.56
CA SER A 162 11.12 -0.32 13.31
C SER A 162 12.53 -0.24 12.73
N PHE A 163 13.15 -1.39 12.45
CA PHE A 163 14.47 -1.45 11.80
C PHE A 163 14.43 -0.83 10.39
N GLY A 164 13.42 -1.15 9.59
CA GLY A 164 13.21 -0.55 8.25
C GLY A 164 13.00 0.96 8.31
N ALA A 165 12.29 1.48 9.32
CA ALA A 165 12.08 2.91 9.53
C ALA A 165 13.41 3.63 9.84
N VAL A 166 14.24 3.05 10.72
CA VAL A 166 15.57 3.57 11.05
C VAL A 166 16.46 3.58 9.81
N LEU A 167 16.50 2.46 9.05
CA LEU A 167 17.26 2.40 7.79
C LEU A 167 16.75 3.44 6.78
N GLY A 168 15.45 3.58 6.63
CA GLY A 168 14.85 4.59 5.74
C GLY A 168 15.23 6.02 6.13
N TYR A 169 15.26 6.31 7.42
CA TYR A 169 15.73 7.61 7.92
C TYR A 169 17.21 7.85 7.61
N ILE A 170 18.06 6.84 7.78
CA ILE A 170 19.50 6.97 7.52
C ILE A 170 19.80 7.13 6.02
N LEU A 171 19.15 6.33 5.17
CA LEU A 171 19.48 6.21 3.76
C LEU A 171 18.78 7.27 2.87
N PHE A 172 17.59 7.75 3.24
CA PHE A 172 16.78 8.60 2.37
C PHE A 172 16.67 10.04 2.85
N THR A 173 17.24 10.98 2.10
CA THR A 173 17.23 12.42 2.42
C THR A 173 15.81 12.97 2.54
N HIS A 174 14.87 12.55 1.67
CA HIS A 174 13.48 13.01 1.73
C HIS A 174 12.75 12.57 3.01
N VAL A 175 13.13 11.44 3.62
CA VAL A 175 12.60 11.00 4.91
C VAL A 175 13.13 11.88 6.04
N LYS A 176 14.44 12.18 6.02
CA LYS A 176 15.04 13.11 7.00
C LYS A 176 14.35 14.47 6.97
N VAL A 177 14.07 14.99 5.77
CA VAL A 177 13.38 16.27 5.60
C VAL A 177 11.96 16.20 6.19
N ARG A 178 11.19 15.16 5.88
CA ARG A 178 9.83 14.98 6.43
C ARG A 178 9.82 14.88 7.95
N VAL A 179 10.75 14.14 8.54
CA VAL A 179 10.87 14.03 10.01
C VAL A 179 11.22 15.38 10.63
N LYS A 180 12.14 16.15 10.03
CA LYS A 180 12.48 17.50 10.51
C LYS A 180 11.28 18.46 10.45
N ILE A 181 10.52 18.44 9.35
CA ILE A 181 9.31 19.26 9.21
C ILE A 181 8.24 18.83 10.22
N TRP A 182 8.11 17.55 10.50
CA TRP A 182 7.16 17.03 11.48
C TRP A 182 7.52 17.44 12.91
N LEU A 183 8.81 17.48 13.26
CA LEU A 183 9.29 17.90 14.58
C LEU A 183 9.17 19.40 14.80
N ASP A 184 9.39 20.22 13.75
CA ASP A 184 9.32 21.68 13.84
C ASP A 184 8.66 22.27 12.57
N PRO A 185 7.31 22.20 12.47
CA PRO A 185 6.59 22.63 11.29
C PRO A 185 6.68 24.12 11.02
N PHE A 186 6.78 24.96 12.08
CA PHE A 186 6.80 26.41 11.95
C PHE A 186 8.11 26.94 11.37
N LYS A 187 9.22 26.29 11.66
CA LYS A 187 10.54 26.66 11.12
C LYS A 187 10.65 26.48 9.61
N TYR A 188 9.83 25.61 9.03
CA TYR A 188 9.87 25.25 7.60
C TYR A 188 8.61 25.67 6.83
N ALA A 189 7.76 26.55 7.42
CA ALA A 189 6.48 26.98 6.87
C ALA A 189 6.61 27.66 5.49
N ASP A 190 7.65 28.49 5.30
CA ASP A 190 7.85 29.28 4.07
C ASP A 190 8.63 28.53 2.95
N GLY A 191 8.79 27.20 3.07
CA GLY A 191 9.60 26.44 2.11
C GLY A 191 9.15 24.99 1.97
N MET A 192 10.03 24.06 2.34
CA MET A 192 9.80 22.61 2.20
C MET A 192 8.63 22.05 3.03
N GLY A 193 8.10 22.81 3.99
CA GLY A 193 6.96 22.45 4.83
C GLY A 193 5.60 22.70 4.22
N TYR A 194 5.52 23.39 3.07
CA TYR A 194 4.27 23.77 2.42
C TYR A 194 3.71 22.71 1.45
N GLN A 195 4.12 21.45 1.55
CA GLN A 195 3.62 20.35 0.72
C GLN A 195 2.55 19.53 1.41
#